data_ff767285e8760b49944b855aacc4c0b9
#
_entry.id   ff767285e8760b49944b855aacc4c0b9
#
_cell.length_a   1.000
_cell.length_b   1.000
_cell.length_c   1.000
_cell.angle_alpha   90.00
_cell.angle_beta   90.00
_cell.angle_gamma   90.00
#
_symmetry.space_group_name_H-M   'P 1'
#
loop_
_entity.id
_entity.type
_entity.pdbx_description
1 polymer ?
#
loop_
_entity_poly.entity_id
_entity_poly.type
_entity_poly.pdbx_seq_one_letter_code
_entity_poly.pdbx_strand_id
1 'polypeptide(L)'
;MTGPHIVMVDDEEDLREPVAAYLRDQGVDVEEADGGRTLDALLARRVPQIAVLDVTMPDEDGFSIARRLRAAHGARIGIIMLTARRDLVDRVVGLELGADDYMMKPFEPRELLARVRSVARRVGEPTPVEPAPEPTSPSPGGYHDAFWVHTGRGQIRVPVDAIEWIEAAKDYALLHTGERSHMIRVTMSALAETLDPERMMRVHRSAFVRPAAVKEVSQVGRHTTLVLESGAAVRVGPVHADEVRRRLGR
;
A
#
# COMPACT_ATOMS: atom_id res chain seq x y z
N MET A 1 -3.41 13.34 31.08
CA MET A 1 -3.87 12.26 30.17
C MET A 1 -2.60 11.68 29.55
N THR A 2 -2.28 10.42 29.83
CA THR A 2 -1.15 9.71 29.20
C THR A 2 -1.46 9.54 27.71
N GLY A 3 -0.50 9.86 26.87
CA GLY A 3 -0.62 9.66 25.41
C GLY A 3 -0.77 8.17 25.03
N PRO A 4 -0.88 7.87 23.73
CA PRO A 4 -1.04 6.50 23.27
C PRO A 4 0.18 5.66 23.66
N HIS A 5 -0.04 4.40 24.09
CA HIS A 5 1.00 3.43 24.33
C HIS A 5 1.40 2.77 23.02
N ILE A 6 2.67 2.86 22.67
CA ILE A 6 3.21 2.30 21.43
C ILE A 6 4.46 1.44 21.71
N VAL A 7 4.74 0.51 20.81
CA VAL A 7 6.03 -0.17 20.73
C VAL A 7 6.72 0.21 19.43
N MET A 8 7.98 0.59 19.52
CA MET A 8 8.86 0.83 18.37
C MET A 8 9.81 -0.36 18.22
N VAL A 9 9.76 -1.01 17.06
CA VAL A 9 10.56 -2.22 16.75
C VAL A 9 11.46 -1.91 15.57
N ASP A 10 12.77 -1.84 15.86
CA ASP A 10 13.81 -1.50 14.88
C ASP A 10 15.15 -2.03 15.42
N ASP A 11 15.94 -2.74 14.63
CA ASP A 11 17.23 -3.26 15.06
C ASP A 11 18.35 -2.20 15.10
N GLU A 12 18.11 -1.05 14.42
CA GLU A 12 19.03 0.09 14.43
C GLU A 12 18.85 0.95 15.69
N GLU A 13 19.66 0.71 16.73
CA GLU A 13 19.60 1.45 18.00
C GLU A 13 19.80 2.96 17.82
N ASP A 14 20.75 3.36 16.95
CA ASP A 14 21.04 4.77 16.64
C ASP A 14 19.86 5.52 16.02
N LEU A 15 18.90 4.82 15.44
CA LEU A 15 17.66 5.39 14.95
C LEU A 15 16.53 5.27 15.97
N ARG A 16 16.39 4.09 16.58
CA ARG A 16 15.31 3.77 17.51
C ARG A 16 15.31 4.65 18.74
N GLU A 17 16.45 4.76 19.43
CA GLU A 17 16.55 5.46 20.71
C GLU A 17 16.25 6.96 20.62
N PRO A 18 16.84 7.75 19.68
CA PRO A 18 16.51 9.18 19.54
C PRO A 18 15.06 9.44 19.17
N VAL A 19 14.48 8.59 18.30
CA VAL A 19 13.09 8.72 17.90
C VAL A 19 12.15 8.40 19.06
N ALA A 20 12.41 7.34 19.81
CA ALA A 20 11.64 6.99 21.01
C ALA A 20 11.72 8.09 22.08
N ALA A 21 12.91 8.65 22.32
CA ALA A 21 13.10 9.77 23.24
C ALA A 21 12.26 10.99 22.83
N TYR A 22 12.33 11.38 21.56
CA TYR A 22 11.52 12.48 21.04
C TYR A 22 10.00 12.24 21.25
N LEU A 23 9.52 11.03 20.94
CA LEU A 23 8.09 10.71 21.11
C LEU A 23 7.67 10.75 22.58
N ARG A 24 8.52 10.28 23.51
CA ARG A 24 8.28 10.37 24.97
C ARG A 24 8.17 11.82 25.43
N ASP A 25 9.05 12.70 24.95
CA ASP A 25 9.01 14.14 25.25
C ASP A 25 7.71 14.79 24.76
N GLN A 26 7.12 14.24 23.69
CA GLN A 26 5.82 14.67 23.16
C GLN A 26 4.61 14.01 23.83
N GLY A 27 4.84 13.28 24.94
CA GLY A 27 3.80 12.69 25.77
C GLY A 27 3.29 11.32 25.28
N VAL A 28 4.00 10.65 24.39
CA VAL A 28 3.69 9.26 23.96
C VAL A 28 4.35 8.28 24.92
N ASP A 29 3.62 7.22 25.33
CA ASP A 29 4.16 6.12 26.13
C ASP A 29 4.83 5.11 25.18
N VAL A 30 6.18 5.09 25.13
CA VAL A 30 6.94 4.32 24.14
C VAL A 30 7.75 3.21 24.82
N GLU A 31 7.49 1.97 24.43
CA GLU A 31 8.38 0.84 24.67
C GLU A 31 9.20 0.55 23.40
N GLU A 32 10.40 0.00 23.58
CA GLU A 32 11.35 -0.28 22.50
C GLU A 32 11.64 -1.78 22.42
N ALA A 33 11.76 -2.28 21.20
CA ALA A 33 12.18 -3.64 20.88
C ALA A 33 13.21 -3.62 19.75
N ASP A 34 14.20 -4.48 19.82
CA ASP A 34 15.24 -4.67 18.80
C ASP A 34 14.87 -5.76 17.78
N GLY A 35 13.71 -6.39 17.92
CA GLY A 35 13.20 -7.42 17.03
C GLY A 35 12.03 -8.21 17.60
N GLY A 36 11.64 -9.28 16.90
CA GLY A 36 10.43 -10.05 17.21
C GLY A 36 10.42 -10.66 18.61
N ARG A 37 11.57 -11.18 19.10
CA ARG A 37 11.65 -11.78 20.44
C ARG A 37 11.43 -10.79 21.57
N THR A 38 12.06 -9.63 21.49
CA THR A 38 11.88 -8.55 22.47
C THR A 38 10.47 -8.00 22.43
N LEU A 39 9.91 -7.84 21.24
CA LEU A 39 8.50 -7.49 21.04
C LEU A 39 7.56 -8.49 21.74
N ASP A 40 7.76 -9.79 21.59
CA ASP A 40 6.92 -10.82 22.21
C ASP A 40 6.95 -10.75 23.74
N ALA A 41 8.11 -10.46 24.34
CA ALA A 41 8.24 -10.25 25.77
C ALA A 41 7.44 -9.00 26.25
N LEU A 42 7.39 -7.93 25.45
CA LEU A 42 6.60 -6.74 25.74
C LEU A 42 5.10 -7.02 25.60
N LEU A 43 4.68 -7.68 24.51
CA LEU A 43 3.30 -8.07 24.26
C LEU A 43 2.71 -8.94 25.36
N ALA A 44 3.51 -9.83 25.96
CA ALA A 44 3.10 -10.68 27.07
C ALA A 44 2.78 -9.88 28.36
N ARG A 45 3.35 -8.69 28.49
CA ARG A 45 3.13 -7.80 29.64
C ARG A 45 1.98 -6.83 29.40
N ARG A 46 1.99 -6.19 28.22
CA ARG A 46 0.98 -5.21 27.83
C ARG A 46 0.89 -5.10 26.32
N VAL A 47 -0.32 -5.19 25.81
CA VAL A 47 -0.58 -5.03 24.37
C VAL A 47 -0.58 -3.52 24.05
N PRO A 48 0.26 -3.05 23.11
CA PRO A 48 0.29 -1.65 22.71
C PRO A 48 -0.93 -1.27 21.86
N GLN A 49 -1.24 0.01 21.82
CA GLN A 49 -2.23 0.54 20.88
C GLN A 49 -1.67 0.61 19.46
N ILE A 50 -0.35 0.83 19.33
CA ILE A 50 0.30 0.93 18.02
C ILE A 50 1.65 0.20 18.07
N ALA A 51 1.92 -0.57 17.02
CA ALA A 51 3.24 -1.09 16.70
C ALA A 51 3.83 -0.30 15.53
N VAL A 52 5.01 0.29 15.74
CA VAL A 52 5.84 0.91 14.71
C VAL A 52 6.93 -0.08 14.36
N LEU A 53 6.94 -0.60 13.15
CA LEU A 53 7.76 -1.74 12.75
C LEU A 53 8.72 -1.37 11.61
N ASP A 54 10.02 -1.56 11.79
CA ASP A 54 10.91 -1.58 10.64
C ASP A 54 10.63 -2.81 9.76
N VAL A 55 10.69 -2.59 8.45
CA VAL A 55 10.50 -3.69 7.47
C VAL A 55 11.69 -4.62 7.45
N THR A 56 12.90 -4.06 7.51
CA THR A 56 14.14 -4.80 7.30
C THR A 56 14.85 -5.06 8.61
N MET A 57 14.56 -6.17 9.26
CA MET A 57 15.22 -6.60 10.48
C MET A 57 15.82 -8.00 10.31
N PRO A 58 16.90 -8.34 11.04
CA PRO A 58 17.41 -9.71 11.10
C PRO A 58 16.38 -10.65 11.78
N ASP A 59 16.48 -11.94 11.52
CA ASP A 59 15.65 -13.03 12.06
C ASP A 59 14.18 -13.00 11.62
N GLU A 60 13.39 -12.00 11.97
CA GLU A 60 11.98 -11.84 11.58
C GLU A 60 11.75 -10.44 10.98
N ASP A 61 11.33 -10.38 9.71
CA ASP A 61 11.01 -9.12 9.06
C ASP A 61 9.72 -8.47 9.60
N GLY A 62 9.62 -7.14 9.45
CA GLY A 62 8.46 -6.39 9.95
C GLY A 62 7.13 -6.81 9.33
N PHE A 63 7.12 -7.36 8.10
CA PHE A 63 5.90 -7.86 7.49
C PHE A 63 5.39 -9.14 8.17
N SER A 64 6.30 -10.04 8.55
CA SER A 64 5.98 -11.25 9.30
C SER A 64 5.43 -10.91 10.68
N ILE A 65 6.04 -9.93 11.37
CA ILE A 65 5.54 -9.40 12.63
C ILE A 65 4.14 -8.78 12.44
N ALA A 66 3.94 -7.91 11.46
CA ALA A 66 2.65 -7.26 11.20
C ALA A 66 1.54 -8.30 10.96
N ARG A 67 1.82 -9.33 10.15
CA ARG A 67 0.87 -10.42 9.87
C ARG A 67 0.45 -11.17 11.13
N ARG A 68 1.41 -11.54 12.00
CA ARG A 68 1.08 -12.28 13.23
C ARG A 68 0.38 -11.39 14.27
N LEU A 69 0.74 -10.10 14.37
CA LEU A 69 0.03 -9.14 15.22
C LEU A 69 -1.43 -8.99 14.75
N ARG A 70 -1.65 -8.86 13.45
CA ARG A 70 -2.97 -8.75 12.87
C ARG A 70 -3.81 -10.03 13.07
N ALA A 71 -3.20 -11.19 12.94
CA ALA A 71 -3.87 -12.47 13.20
C ALA A 71 -4.27 -12.63 14.69
N ALA A 72 -3.42 -12.18 15.62
CA ALA A 72 -3.65 -12.33 17.07
C ALA A 72 -4.59 -11.25 17.64
N HIS A 73 -4.50 -10.02 17.15
CA HIS A 73 -5.14 -8.85 17.77
C HIS A 73 -6.15 -8.12 16.87
N GLY A 74 -6.21 -8.47 15.57
CA GLY A 74 -7.12 -7.80 14.62
C GLY A 74 -6.82 -6.31 14.52
N ALA A 75 -7.86 -5.48 14.42
CA ALA A 75 -7.77 -4.01 14.34
C ALA A 75 -7.53 -3.31 15.70
N ARG A 76 -7.35 -4.07 16.80
CA ARG A 76 -7.08 -3.48 18.12
C ARG A 76 -5.68 -2.89 18.27
N ILE A 77 -4.74 -3.29 17.40
CA ILE A 77 -3.40 -2.71 17.33
C ILE A 77 -3.28 -1.99 15.99
N GLY A 78 -2.95 -0.70 16.03
CA GLY A 78 -2.52 0.04 14.84
C GLY A 78 -1.11 -0.40 14.44
N ILE A 79 -0.84 -0.49 13.14
CA ILE A 79 0.46 -0.88 12.62
C ILE A 79 0.98 0.19 11.66
N ILE A 80 2.15 0.75 11.97
CA ILE A 80 2.87 1.69 11.12
C ILE A 80 4.16 1.01 10.66
N MET A 81 4.36 0.89 9.35
CA MET A 81 5.58 0.30 8.80
C MET A 81 6.61 1.38 8.47
N LEU A 82 7.87 1.16 8.88
CA LEU A 82 9.02 1.97 8.48
C LEU A 82 9.83 1.21 7.45
N THR A 83 10.31 1.87 6.39
CA THR A 83 11.08 1.20 5.34
C THR A 83 12.13 2.09 4.71
N ALA A 84 13.30 1.51 4.42
CA ALA A 84 14.34 2.14 3.61
C ALA A 84 14.09 1.94 2.09
N ARG A 85 13.20 1.03 1.70
CA ARG A 85 12.99 0.66 0.30
C ARG A 85 11.98 1.59 -0.37
N ARG A 86 12.40 2.14 -1.51
CA ARG A 86 11.58 2.99 -2.39
C ARG A 86 10.64 2.18 -3.28
N ASP A 87 10.69 0.86 -3.26
CA ASP A 87 9.87 0.04 -4.13
C ASP A 87 8.40 0.08 -3.71
N LEU A 88 7.58 0.47 -4.66
CA LEU A 88 6.12 0.56 -4.53
C LEU A 88 5.53 -0.79 -4.06
N VAL A 89 6.17 -1.89 -4.46
CA VAL A 89 5.79 -3.27 -4.10
C VAL A 89 5.87 -3.51 -2.60
N ASP A 90 6.91 -3.01 -1.92
CA ASP A 90 7.06 -3.18 -0.47
C ASP A 90 6.03 -2.37 0.33
N ARG A 91 5.66 -1.17 -0.16
CA ARG A 91 4.56 -0.38 0.43
C ARG A 91 3.21 -1.09 0.29
N VAL A 92 2.98 -1.70 -0.84
CA VAL A 92 1.76 -2.45 -1.15
C VAL A 92 1.67 -3.68 -0.25
N VAL A 93 2.72 -4.48 -0.17
CA VAL A 93 2.80 -5.65 0.71
C VAL A 93 2.56 -5.26 2.19
N GLY A 94 3.12 -4.14 2.64
CA GLY A 94 2.92 -3.65 4.01
C GLY A 94 1.46 -3.31 4.34
N LEU A 95 0.77 -2.60 3.44
CA LEU A 95 -0.64 -2.26 3.59
C LEU A 95 -1.56 -3.49 3.52
N GLU A 96 -1.20 -4.50 2.72
CA GLU A 96 -1.92 -5.77 2.57
C GLU A 96 -1.85 -6.65 3.80
N LEU A 97 -0.71 -6.65 4.45
CA LEU A 97 -0.52 -7.39 5.69
C LEU A 97 -1.22 -6.73 6.87
N GLY A 98 -2.01 -5.66 6.58
CA GLY A 98 -2.87 -5.00 7.53
C GLY A 98 -2.20 -3.83 8.25
N ALA A 99 -1.16 -3.22 7.69
CA ALA A 99 -0.61 -1.97 8.19
C ALA A 99 -1.63 -0.83 8.00
N ASP A 100 -1.73 0.05 8.99
CA ASP A 100 -2.63 1.21 8.99
C ASP A 100 -1.98 2.44 8.37
N ASP A 101 -0.64 2.47 8.34
CA ASP A 101 0.16 3.52 7.72
C ASP A 101 1.55 3.02 7.33
N TYR A 102 2.23 3.80 6.50
CA TYR A 102 3.54 3.46 5.94
C TYR A 102 4.42 4.70 5.81
N MET A 103 5.68 4.62 6.27
CA MET A 103 6.60 5.74 6.23
C MET A 103 7.98 5.33 5.73
N MET A 104 8.59 6.16 4.87
CA MET A 104 9.93 5.90 4.33
C MET A 104 11.02 6.47 5.23
N LYS A 105 12.09 5.70 5.43
CA LYS A 105 13.38 6.17 5.99
C LYS A 105 14.19 6.87 4.85
N PRO A 106 14.85 8.01 5.12
CA PRO A 106 14.86 8.76 6.37
C PRO A 106 13.58 9.57 6.56
N PHE A 107 13.17 9.76 7.81
CA PHE A 107 11.97 10.51 8.17
C PHE A 107 12.24 11.47 9.34
N GLU A 108 11.41 12.47 9.47
CA GLU A 108 11.43 13.37 10.62
C GLU A 108 10.61 12.78 11.78
N PRO A 109 11.11 12.73 13.04
CA PRO A 109 10.36 12.23 14.19
C PRO A 109 9.00 12.90 14.38
N ARG A 110 8.88 14.18 13.98
CA ARG A 110 7.63 14.94 13.98
C ARG A 110 6.59 14.35 13.03
N GLU A 111 7.00 13.82 11.89
CA GLU A 111 6.09 13.15 10.96
C GLU A 111 5.56 11.86 11.57
N LEU A 112 6.44 11.03 12.17
CA LEU A 112 6.03 9.83 12.86
C LEU A 112 5.03 10.14 13.98
N LEU A 113 5.27 11.16 14.78
CA LEU A 113 4.35 11.60 15.84
C LEU A 113 2.95 11.93 15.28
N ALA A 114 2.88 12.65 14.15
CA ALA A 114 1.60 12.99 13.52
C ALA A 114 0.84 11.73 13.06
N ARG A 115 1.56 10.74 12.53
CA ARG A 115 1.01 9.46 12.09
C ARG A 115 0.55 8.61 13.27
N VAL A 116 1.36 8.49 14.32
CA VAL A 116 1.00 7.82 15.59
C VAL A 116 -0.30 8.39 16.15
N ARG A 117 -0.43 9.71 16.24
CA ARG A 117 -1.66 10.36 16.71
C ARG A 117 -2.85 10.10 15.79
N SER A 118 -2.63 10.04 14.48
CA SER A 118 -3.68 9.75 13.52
C SER A 118 -4.17 8.30 13.61
N VAL A 119 -3.25 7.34 13.74
CA VAL A 119 -3.58 5.92 13.90
C VAL A 119 -4.25 5.67 15.26
N ALA A 120 -3.74 6.27 16.35
CA ALA A 120 -4.29 6.11 17.69
C ALA A 120 -5.79 6.51 17.79
N ARG A 121 -6.22 7.53 17.07
CA ARG A 121 -7.64 7.94 17.03
C ARG A 121 -8.55 6.89 16.37
N ARG A 122 -8.01 6.04 15.52
CA ARG A 122 -8.74 4.99 14.78
C ARG A 122 -8.78 3.66 15.52
N VAL A 123 -7.77 3.41 16.35
CA VAL A 123 -7.66 2.19 17.15
C VAL A 123 -8.68 2.24 18.29
N GLY A 124 -9.60 1.30 18.34
CA GLY A 124 -10.63 1.21 19.39
C GLY A 124 -12.00 1.79 19.03
N GLU A 125 -12.15 2.50 17.92
CA GLU A 125 -13.48 2.72 17.37
C GLU A 125 -13.97 1.41 16.75
N PRO A 126 -15.16 0.90 17.13
CA PRO A 126 -15.74 -0.22 16.42
C PRO A 126 -16.02 0.25 14.99
N THR A 127 -15.15 -0.12 14.08
CA THR A 127 -15.50 -0.01 12.66
C THR A 127 -16.74 -0.88 12.47
N PRO A 128 -17.88 -0.35 12.02
CA PRO A 128 -18.95 -1.21 11.58
C PRO A 128 -18.33 -2.13 10.52
N VAL A 129 -18.33 -3.43 10.80
CA VAL A 129 -18.05 -4.43 9.79
C VAL A 129 -19.28 -4.42 8.89
N GLU A 130 -19.36 -3.45 8.00
CA GLU A 130 -20.24 -3.64 6.87
C GLU A 130 -19.69 -4.85 6.11
N PRO A 131 -20.57 -5.82 5.81
CA PRO A 131 -20.17 -6.95 4.97
C PRO A 131 -19.50 -6.36 3.72
N ALA A 132 -18.35 -6.94 3.35
CA ALA A 132 -17.62 -6.53 2.16
C ALA A 132 -18.66 -6.35 1.04
N PRO A 133 -18.79 -5.15 0.45
CA PRO A 133 -19.69 -4.98 -0.65
C PRO A 133 -19.23 -5.97 -1.74
N GLU A 134 -20.17 -6.79 -2.16
CA GLU A 134 -19.98 -7.65 -3.32
C GLU A 134 -19.41 -6.79 -4.46
N PRO A 135 -18.55 -7.35 -5.32
CA PRO A 135 -18.01 -6.61 -6.45
C PRO A 135 -19.18 -5.93 -7.16
N THR A 136 -19.07 -4.61 -7.30
CA THR A 136 -20.12 -3.76 -7.90
C THR A 136 -20.66 -4.43 -9.15
N SER A 137 -21.98 -4.58 -9.21
CA SER A 137 -22.68 -5.17 -10.34
C SER A 137 -22.16 -4.58 -11.65
N PRO A 138 -21.86 -5.38 -12.66
CA PRO A 138 -21.40 -4.88 -13.95
C PRO A 138 -22.46 -3.95 -14.55
N SER A 139 -22.00 -2.84 -15.14
CA SER A 139 -22.80 -2.00 -16.02
C SER A 139 -23.44 -2.82 -17.16
N PRO A 140 -24.44 -2.32 -17.89
CA PRO A 140 -25.15 -3.04 -18.95
C PRO A 140 -24.28 -3.68 -20.06
N GLY A 141 -22.95 -3.53 -20.01
CA GLY A 141 -21.97 -4.18 -20.89
C GLY A 141 -21.08 -5.22 -20.21
N GLY A 142 -21.30 -5.55 -18.95
CA GLY A 142 -20.48 -6.57 -18.23
C GLY A 142 -19.14 -6.05 -17.67
N TYR A 143 -18.74 -4.81 -17.93
CA TYR A 143 -17.48 -4.22 -17.48
C TYR A 143 -17.64 -3.26 -16.29
N HIS A 144 -16.60 -3.13 -15.47
CA HIS A 144 -16.56 -2.19 -14.35
C HIS A 144 -16.35 -0.76 -14.83
N ASP A 145 -17.20 0.17 -14.37
CA ASP A 145 -17.02 1.61 -14.59
C ASP A 145 -16.19 2.29 -13.49
N ALA A 146 -16.07 1.66 -12.35
CA ALA A 146 -15.30 2.18 -11.22
C ALA A 146 -14.93 1.06 -10.24
N PHE A 147 -13.95 1.34 -9.40
CA PHE A 147 -13.56 0.50 -8.26
C PHE A 147 -13.86 1.21 -6.94
N TRP A 148 -14.35 0.46 -5.96
CA TRP A 148 -14.45 0.93 -4.60
C TRP A 148 -13.16 0.59 -3.85
N VAL A 149 -12.47 1.60 -3.36
CA VAL A 149 -11.18 1.47 -2.68
C VAL A 149 -11.35 1.83 -1.22
N HIS A 150 -10.92 0.94 -0.33
CA HIS A 150 -10.88 1.20 1.09
C HIS A 150 -9.77 2.21 1.40
N THR A 151 -10.11 3.21 2.18
CA THR A 151 -9.17 4.18 2.71
C THR A 151 -9.29 4.23 4.23
N GLY A 152 -8.29 4.74 4.92
CA GLY A 152 -8.38 4.89 6.38
C GLY A 152 -9.55 5.76 6.89
N ARG A 153 -10.37 6.33 6.00
CA ARG A 153 -11.54 7.17 6.30
C ARG A 153 -12.85 6.65 5.70
N GLY A 154 -12.87 5.44 5.16
CA GLY A 154 -14.03 4.86 4.49
C GLY A 154 -13.71 4.32 3.12
N GLN A 155 -14.66 4.33 2.22
CA GLN A 155 -14.49 3.90 0.83
C GLN A 155 -14.57 5.09 -0.12
N ILE A 156 -13.72 5.10 -1.13
CA ILE A 156 -13.80 6.05 -2.23
C ILE A 156 -14.08 5.32 -3.53
N ARG A 157 -14.86 5.95 -4.39
CA ARG A 157 -15.13 5.46 -5.73
C ARG A 157 -14.06 6.00 -6.69
N VAL A 158 -13.29 5.11 -7.32
CA VAL A 158 -12.28 5.46 -8.32
C VAL A 158 -12.83 5.07 -9.70
N PRO A 159 -13.25 6.02 -10.55
CA PRO A 159 -13.71 5.74 -11.90
C PRO A 159 -12.59 5.16 -12.75
N VAL A 160 -12.90 4.19 -13.63
CA VAL A 160 -11.91 3.62 -14.56
C VAL A 160 -11.27 4.69 -15.43
N ASP A 161 -12.05 5.71 -15.84
CA ASP A 161 -11.53 6.82 -16.66
C ASP A 161 -10.57 7.76 -15.92
N ALA A 162 -10.53 7.72 -14.59
CA ALA A 162 -9.53 8.45 -13.80
C ALA A 162 -8.21 7.68 -13.67
N ILE A 163 -8.21 6.38 -14.00
CA ILE A 163 -7.03 5.52 -13.89
C ILE A 163 -6.19 5.67 -15.15
N GLU A 164 -4.93 6.05 -14.99
CA GLU A 164 -3.97 6.10 -16.11
C GLU A 164 -3.41 4.72 -16.44
N TRP A 165 -3.05 3.99 -15.39
CA TRP A 165 -2.53 2.63 -15.53
C TRP A 165 -2.74 1.82 -14.26
N ILE A 166 -2.65 0.50 -14.40
CA ILE A 166 -2.80 -0.47 -13.32
C ILE A 166 -1.56 -1.35 -13.30
N GLU A 167 -1.00 -1.55 -12.11
CA GLU A 167 0.17 -2.40 -11.89
C GLU A 167 -0.16 -3.56 -10.96
N ALA A 168 0.34 -4.74 -11.28
CA ALA A 168 0.25 -5.89 -10.39
C ALA A 168 1.19 -5.74 -9.20
N ALA A 169 0.66 -6.03 -8.01
CA ALA A 169 1.41 -6.07 -6.78
C ALA A 169 1.02 -7.33 -5.99
N LYS A 170 1.61 -8.48 -6.34
CA LYS A 170 1.24 -9.82 -5.84
C LYS A 170 -0.25 -10.12 -6.04
N ASP A 171 -1.03 -10.25 -4.95
CA ASP A 171 -2.46 -10.55 -4.95
C ASP A 171 -3.35 -9.29 -5.10
N TYR A 172 -2.75 -8.15 -5.42
CA TYR A 172 -3.40 -6.83 -5.52
C TYR A 172 -3.04 -6.13 -6.81
N ALA A 173 -3.80 -5.10 -7.11
CA ALA A 173 -3.52 -4.18 -8.20
C ALA A 173 -3.48 -2.75 -7.68
N LEU A 174 -2.50 -1.98 -8.15
CA LEU A 174 -2.39 -0.54 -7.92
C LEU A 174 -3.05 0.19 -9.07
N LEU A 175 -4.06 0.96 -8.74
CA LEU A 175 -4.75 1.87 -9.65
C LEU A 175 -4.07 3.24 -9.56
N HIS A 176 -3.32 3.60 -10.57
CA HIS A 176 -2.64 4.91 -10.63
C HIS A 176 -3.53 5.92 -11.32
N THR A 177 -3.92 6.95 -10.58
CA THR A 177 -4.54 8.16 -11.10
C THR A 177 -3.50 9.26 -11.19
N GLY A 178 -3.74 10.36 -11.91
CA GLY A 178 -2.74 11.43 -12.09
C GLY A 178 -2.15 12.00 -10.79
N GLU A 179 -2.88 11.92 -9.67
CA GLU A 179 -2.47 12.49 -8.39
C GLU A 179 -2.10 11.44 -7.33
N ARG A 180 -2.66 10.24 -7.40
CA ARG A 180 -2.59 9.23 -6.33
C ARG A 180 -2.59 7.82 -6.88
N SER A 181 -2.11 6.89 -6.05
CA SER A 181 -2.26 5.47 -6.30
C SER A 181 -3.21 4.87 -5.27
N HIS A 182 -4.09 4.00 -5.75
CA HIS A 182 -5.08 3.30 -4.94
C HIS A 182 -4.89 1.81 -5.10
N MET A 183 -5.08 1.06 -4.04
CA MET A 183 -4.89 -0.38 -4.05
C MET A 183 -6.21 -1.12 -3.93
N ILE A 184 -6.37 -2.18 -4.70
CA ILE A 184 -7.51 -3.08 -4.61
C ILE A 184 -7.03 -4.54 -4.61
N ARG A 185 -7.74 -5.39 -3.88
CA ARG A 185 -7.46 -6.82 -3.89
C ARG A 185 -8.14 -7.46 -5.09
N VAL A 186 -7.39 -7.64 -6.16
CA VAL A 186 -7.87 -8.24 -7.40
C VAL A 186 -6.68 -8.80 -8.19
N THR A 187 -6.89 -9.91 -8.87
CA THR A 187 -5.85 -10.48 -9.75
C THR A 187 -5.86 -9.81 -11.12
N MET A 188 -4.71 -9.80 -11.80
CA MET A 188 -4.60 -9.28 -13.16
C MET A 188 -5.47 -10.07 -14.17
N SER A 189 -5.78 -11.34 -13.87
CA SER A 189 -6.70 -12.15 -14.69
C SER A 189 -8.14 -11.69 -14.49
N ALA A 190 -8.59 -11.48 -13.26
CA ALA A 190 -9.91 -10.94 -12.98
C ALA A 190 -10.11 -9.54 -13.56
N LEU A 191 -9.08 -8.68 -13.52
CA LEU A 191 -9.11 -7.37 -14.19
C LEU A 191 -9.24 -7.50 -15.71
N ALA A 192 -8.60 -8.50 -16.34
CA ALA A 192 -8.71 -8.73 -17.77
C ALA A 192 -10.13 -9.16 -18.20
N GLU A 193 -10.89 -9.77 -17.30
CA GLU A 193 -12.26 -10.20 -17.55
C GLU A 193 -13.29 -9.07 -17.28
N THR A 194 -12.95 -8.16 -16.37
CA THR A 194 -13.89 -7.16 -15.85
C THR A 194 -13.66 -5.74 -16.36
N LEU A 195 -12.48 -5.45 -16.92
CA LEU A 195 -12.17 -4.17 -17.56
C LEU A 195 -12.53 -4.20 -19.05
N ASP A 196 -13.15 -3.11 -19.51
CA ASP A 196 -13.35 -2.88 -20.93
C ASP A 196 -12.00 -2.78 -21.65
N PRO A 197 -11.67 -3.70 -22.56
CA PRO A 197 -10.41 -3.67 -23.29
C PRO A 197 -10.24 -2.40 -24.12
N GLU A 198 -11.31 -1.70 -24.53
CA GLU A 198 -11.22 -0.43 -25.24
C GLU A 198 -10.80 0.72 -24.33
N ARG A 199 -11.16 0.67 -23.05
CA ARG A 199 -10.79 1.69 -22.06
C ARG A 199 -9.45 1.41 -21.39
N MET A 200 -9.12 0.13 -21.13
CA MET A 200 -7.89 -0.29 -20.44
C MET A 200 -7.19 -1.40 -21.21
N MET A 201 -6.10 -1.06 -21.85
CA MET A 201 -5.31 -1.98 -22.69
C MET A 201 -4.30 -2.76 -21.84
N ARG A 202 -4.30 -4.09 -21.93
CA ARG A 202 -3.26 -4.90 -21.30
C ARG A 202 -1.96 -4.78 -22.06
N VAL A 203 -0.93 -4.23 -21.44
CA VAL A 203 0.38 -3.98 -22.07
C VAL A 203 1.48 -4.91 -21.56
N HIS A 204 1.27 -5.53 -20.40
CA HIS A 204 2.18 -6.50 -19.81
C HIS A 204 1.39 -7.53 -18.98
N ARG A 205 2.01 -8.67 -18.66
CA ARG A 205 1.38 -9.65 -17.75
C ARG A 205 0.99 -9.02 -16.39
N SER A 206 1.69 -7.96 -15.99
CA SER A 206 1.53 -7.24 -14.74
C SER A 206 1.04 -5.78 -14.93
N ALA A 207 0.59 -5.36 -16.11
CA ALA A 207 0.17 -3.97 -16.31
C ALA A 207 -0.96 -3.81 -17.34
N PHE A 208 -1.87 -2.88 -17.01
CA PHE A 208 -2.84 -2.28 -17.93
C PHE A 208 -2.57 -0.78 -18.04
N VAL A 209 -2.83 -0.20 -19.21
CA VAL A 209 -2.68 1.23 -19.47
C VAL A 209 -3.92 1.75 -20.18
N ARG A 210 -4.39 2.93 -19.80
CA ARG A 210 -5.42 3.64 -20.52
C ARG A 210 -4.80 4.27 -21.78
N PRO A 211 -5.25 3.91 -23.01
CA PRO A 211 -4.63 4.42 -24.24
C PRO A 211 -4.58 5.95 -24.30
N ALA A 212 -5.63 6.62 -23.82
CA ALA A 212 -5.71 8.08 -23.79
C ALA A 212 -4.72 8.75 -22.82
N ALA A 213 -4.11 8.01 -21.90
CA ALA A 213 -3.08 8.53 -20.98
C ALA A 213 -1.66 8.37 -21.53
N VAL A 214 -1.49 7.77 -22.72
CA VAL A 214 -0.18 7.58 -23.32
C VAL A 214 0.27 8.86 -24.03
N LYS A 215 1.29 9.50 -23.50
CA LYS A 215 1.92 10.68 -24.08
C LYS A 215 2.92 10.33 -25.18
N GLU A 216 3.72 9.30 -24.94
CA GLU A 216 4.80 8.92 -25.84
C GLU A 216 5.02 7.40 -25.84
N VAL A 217 5.39 6.87 -27.00
CA VAL A 217 5.87 5.49 -27.17
C VAL A 217 7.36 5.53 -27.45
N SER A 218 8.16 5.15 -26.47
CA SER A 218 9.61 5.10 -26.56
C SER A 218 10.09 3.69 -26.90
N GLN A 219 11.00 3.57 -27.84
CA GLN A 219 11.60 2.29 -28.21
C GLN A 219 13.11 2.33 -27.98
N VAL A 220 13.59 1.50 -27.08
CA VAL A 220 15.02 1.35 -26.78
C VAL A 220 15.45 -0.08 -27.09
N GLY A 221 16.11 -0.28 -28.20
CA GLY A 221 16.47 -1.60 -28.70
C GLY A 221 15.24 -2.45 -29.03
N ARG A 222 15.09 -3.59 -28.32
CA ARG A 222 13.94 -4.50 -28.48
C ARG A 222 12.80 -4.23 -27.48
N HIS A 223 12.92 -3.20 -26.65
CA HIS A 223 11.97 -2.90 -25.59
C HIS A 223 11.13 -1.68 -25.95
N THR A 224 9.83 -1.84 -25.91
CA THR A 224 8.87 -0.75 -26.03
C THR A 224 8.45 -0.30 -24.63
N THR A 225 8.45 1.00 -24.39
CA THR A 225 8.02 1.62 -23.14
C THR A 225 7.00 2.71 -23.46
N LEU A 226 5.90 2.72 -22.73
CA LEU A 226 4.90 3.79 -22.81
C LEU A 226 5.21 4.82 -21.74
N VAL A 227 5.33 6.08 -22.14
CA VAL A 227 5.43 7.21 -21.22
C VAL A 227 4.04 7.82 -21.10
N LEU A 228 3.52 7.94 -19.89
CA LEU A 228 2.20 8.43 -19.60
C LEU A 228 2.21 9.95 -19.31
N GLU A 229 1.03 10.57 -19.27
CA GLU A 229 0.88 11.99 -18.95
C GLU A 229 1.45 12.35 -17.57
N SER A 230 1.33 11.45 -16.59
CA SER A 230 1.95 11.58 -15.26
C SER A 230 3.48 11.48 -15.26
N GLY A 231 4.10 11.13 -16.39
CA GLY A 231 5.53 10.85 -16.49
C GLY A 231 5.92 9.42 -16.12
N ALA A 232 4.96 8.58 -15.75
CA ALA A 232 5.22 7.16 -15.47
C ALA A 232 5.66 6.43 -16.75
N ALA A 233 6.62 5.52 -16.62
CA ALA A 233 7.14 4.71 -17.73
C ALA A 233 6.73 3.25 -17.55
N VAL A 234 5.87 2.76 -18.42
CA VAL A 234 5.31 1.39 -18.36
C VAL A 234 5.90 0.54 -19.49
N ARG A 235 6.56 -0.55 -19.13
CA ARG A 235 7.16 -1.47 -20.10
C ARG A 235 6.12 -2.34 -20.78
N VAL A 236 6.21 -2.46 -22.10
CA VAL A 236 5.35 -3.35 -22.88
C VAL A 236 5.97 -4.75 -22.95
N GLY A 237 5.18 -5.76 -22.63
CA GLY A 237 5.57 -7.16 -22.76
C GLY A 237 5.62 -7.59 -24.23
N PRO A 238 6.52 -8.53 -24.61
CA PRO A 238 6.66 -8.96 -26.00
C PRO A 238 5.36 -9.43 -26.65
N VAL A 239 4.51 -10.12 -25.88
CA VAL A 239 3.22 -10.66 -26.34
C VAL A 239 2.20 -9.57 -26.67
N HIS A 240 2.34 -8.39 -26.06
CA HIS A 240 1.40 -7.27 -26.21
C HIS A 240 1.88 -6.20 -27.18
N ALA A 241 3.13 -6.30 -27.69
CA ALA A 241 3.74 -5.25 -28.50
C ALA A 241 2.98 -4.95 -29.81
N ASP A 242 2.45 -5.97 -30.48
CA ASP A 242 1.71 -5.80 -31.73
C ASP A 242 0.34 -5.17 -31.51
N GLU A 243 -0.35 -5.56 -30.43
CA GLU A 243 -1.61 -4.96 -30.02
C GLU A 243 -1.43 -3.48 -29.67
N VAL A 244 -0.41 -3.15 -28.87
CA VAL A 244 -0.09 -1.77 -28.50
C VAL A 244 0.20 -0.91 -29.72
N ARG A 245 0.99 -1.40 -30.67
CA ARG A 245 1.28 -0.68 -31.92
C ARG A 245 0.02 -0.42 -32.74
N ARG A 246 -0.81 -1.44 -32.91
CA ARG A 246 -2.06 -1.32 -33.66
C ARG A 246 -3.01 -0.28 -33.05
N ARG A 247 -3.14 -0.26 -31.72
CA ARG A 247 -4.08 0.63 -31.00
C ARG A 247 -3.60 2.06 -30.89
N LEU A 248 -2.31 2.27 -30.75
CA LEU A 248 -1.73 3.61 -30.66
C LEU A 248 -1.36 4.22 -32.01
N GLY A 249 -1.65 3.51 -33.12
CA GLY A 249 -1.47 4.03 -34.48
C GLY A 249 -0.02 4.24 -34.91
N ARG A 250 0.92 3.51 -34.30
CA ARG A 250 2.36 3.64 -34.57
C ARG A 250 3.02 2.30 -34.77
#